data_2a066da37a565af17af14b6cea695fef
#
_entry.id   2a066da37a565af17af14b6cea695fef
#
_cell.length_a   1.000
_cell.length_b   1.000
_cell.length_c   1.000
_cell.angle_alpha   90.00
_cell.angle_beta   90.00
_cell.angle_gamma   90.00
#
_symmetry.space_group_name_H-M   'P 1'
#
loop_
_entity.id
_entity.type
_entity.pdbx_description
1 polymer ?
#
loop_
_entity_poly.entity_id
_entity_poly.type
_entity_poly.pdbx_seq_one_letter_code
_entity_poly.pdbx_strand_id
1 'polypeptide(L)'
;MSWRYRIRGLAVGVAALLVVAACGSSNPSTVGAASAKSAADMGGMSALVTAAKAEGKLNVIALPPDWCNYGPAITAFTAKYGINVTSDNPNGSSQQEVDAINQLAGTSRAPDVVDVGLKVALANTSVFAPYKVSTWGDIPDSLKESTGLWFSDYGGFMAIGYDSSKVPGGTINSVQDLLGSGFKSKVALAGDPTQSNQALNGVMMAGVANGGSLDDVSKGVDFFHSLKQAGNFVPTIGTAATVKNGQTPVLFQWDYNSLTHIKDVPTWKVWVPANASLFGSYAQAINKDAPHPAAARLWEEFLYSDAGQNIYLSGACRPVRQTAMKTSGKIDAAGLAALPAVTGTPLYPSFDQQTAAGTYVSAHWSAAIA
;
A
#
# COMPACT_ATOMS: atom_id res chain seq x y z
N MET A 1 23.30 90.80 -29.02
CA MET A 1 22.25 91.81 -28.65
C MET A 1 21.07 91.05 -28.12
N SER A 2 20.99 91.05 -26.76
CA SER A 2 19.90 91.57 -25.91
C SER A 2 18.56 90.85 -26.14
N TRP A 3 17.79 90.42 -25.20
CA TRP A 3 17.65 90.79 -23.79
C TRP A 3 16.67 89.82 -23.11
N ARG A 4 16.83 89.61 -21.80
CA ARG A 4 16.06 88.96 -20.78
C ARG A 4 14.54 89.25 -20.80
N TYR A 5 13.68 88.32 -20.32
CA TYR A 5 12.85 88.64 -19.14
C TYR A 5 12.35 87.31 -18.47
N ARG A 6 12.46 87.30 -17.14
CA ARG A 6 11.94 86.34 -16.19
C ARG A 6 10.47 86.67 -15.89
N ILE A 7 9.59 85.65 -15.84
CA ILE A 7 8.39 85.76 -15.00
C ILE A 7 8.29 84.50 -14.15
N ARG A 8 8.19 84.70 -12.81
CA ARG A 8 7.92 83.70 -11.80
C ARG A 8 6.39 83.51 -11.75
N GLY A 9 5.88 82.31 -11.89
CA GLY A 9 4.51 81.94 -11.56
C GLY A 9 4.50 80.88 -10.45
N LEU A 10 3.96 81.22 -9.27
CA LEU A 10 3.62 80.29 -8.20
C LEU A 10 2.48 79.39 -8.67
N ALA A 11 2.71 78.10 -8.59
CA ALA A 11 1.62 77.13 -8.70
C ALA A 11 1.47 76.42 -7.32
N VAL A 12 0.31 76.63 -6.70
CA VAL A 12 -0.13 76.01 -5.47
C VAL A 12 -0.50 74.56 -5.81
N GLY A 13 0.27 73.61 -5.31
CA GLY A 13 -0.02 72.18 -5.44
C GLY A 13 -0.98 71.69 -4.36
N VAL A 14 -2.15 71.26 -4.76
CA VAL A 14 -3.08 70.51 -3.90
C VAL A 14 -2.59 69.07 -3.85
N ALA A 15 -2.07 68.65 -2.73
CA ALA A 15 -1.72 67.26 -2.47
C ALA A 15 -3.00 66.47 -2.11
N ALA A 16 -3.51 65.70 -3.06
CA ALA A 16 -4.55 64.70 -2.81
C ALA A 16 -3.89 63.45 -2.17
N LEU A 17 -4.09 63.23 -0.87
CA LEU A 17 -3.76 62.01 -0.18
C LEU A 17 -4.72 60.89 -0.61
N LEU A 18 -4.29 60.03 -1.53
CA LEU A 18 -4.92 58.75 -1.80
C LEU A 18 -4.54 57.79 -0.64
N VAL A 19 -5.44 57.62 0.31
CA VAL A 19 -5.38 56.52 1.28
C VAL A 19 -5.74 55.21 0.51
N VAL A 20 -4.73 54.49 0.07
CA VAL A 20 -4.90 53.09 -0.39
C VAL A 20 -5.12 52.26 0.87
N ALA A 21 -6.38 51.91 1.14
CA ALA A 21 -6.74 50.88 2.07
C ALA A 21 -6.23 49.55 1.48
N ALA A 22 -5.00 49.17 1.88
CA ALA A 22 -4.53 47.80 1.65
C ALA A 22 -5.32 46.88 2.58
N CYS A 23 -6.41 46.28 2.03
CA CYS A 23 -6.97 45.07 2.63
C CYS A 23 -5.86 44.01 2.56
N GLY A 24 -5.12 43.88 3.62
CA GLY A 24 -4.20 42.77 3.80
C GLY A 24 -4.96 41.47 3.94
N SER A 25 -5.25 40.82 2.81
CA SER A 25 -5.52 39.39 2.81
C SER A 25 -4.19 38.74 3.22
N SER A 26 -4.08 38.29 4.47
CA SER A 26 -3.03 37.39 4.91
C SER A 26 -3.18 36.10 4.13
N ASN A 27 -2.52 35.99 2.96
CA ASN A 27 -2.34 34.70 2.34
C ASN A 27 -1.61 33.82 3.36
N PRO A 28 -2.17 32.64 3.70
CA PRO A 28 -1.43 31.69 4.52
C PRO A 28 -0.07 31.46 3.85
N SER A 29 1.01 31.51 4.62
CA SER A 29 2.36 31.22 4.10
C SER A 29 2.34 29.80 3.54
N THR A 30 2.48 29.65 2.23
CA THR A 30 2.63 28.35 1.60
C THR A 30 4.03 27.81 1.86
N VAL A 31 4.14 26.51 2.16
CA VAL A 31 5.42 25.83 2.32
C VAL A 31 5.77 25.06 1.05
N GLY A 32 7.07 24.81 0.85
CA GLY A 32 7.52 23.98 -0.27
C GLY A 32 7.01 22.53 -0.16
N ALA A 33 6.88 21.86 -1.30
CA ALA A 33 6.31 20.52 -1.36
C ALA A 33 7.00 19.52 -0.43
N ALA A 34 8.33 19.58 -0.30
CA ALA A 34 9.08 18.65 0.56
C ALA A 34 8.69 18.72 2.04
N SER A 35 8.25 19.88 2.54
CA SER A 35 7.86 20.09 3.95
C SER A 35 6.36 20.18 4.17
N ALA A 36 5.54 20.13 3.11
CA ALA A 36 4.09 20.18 3.22
C ALA A 36 3.54 18.89 3.87
N LYS A 37 2.66 19.04 4.85
CA LYS A 37 1.99 17.95 5.57
C LYS A 37 0.55 17.71 5.11
N SER A 38 0.08 18.54 4.19
CA SER A 38 -1.23 18.46 3.55
C SER A 38 -1.24 19.28 2.27
N ALA A 39 -2.22 19.07 1.39
CA ALA A 39 -2.43 19.92 0.22
C ALA A 39 -2.72 21.39 0.63
N ALA A 40 -3.35 21.61 1.79
CA ALA A 40 -3.65 22.96 2.29
C ALA A 40 -2.36 23.76 2.57
N ASP A 41 -1.30 23.13 3.06
CA ASP A 41 -0.02 23.79 3.34
C ASP A 41 0.62 24.36 2.06
N MET A 42 0.31 23.77 0.92
CA MET A 42 0.77 24.23 -0.40
C MET A 42 -0.15 25.28 -1.05
N GLY A 43 -1.24 25.66 -0.38
CA GLY A 43 -2.26 26.53 -0.96
C GLY A 43 -3.42 25.80 -1.63
N GLY A 44 -3.57 24.51 -1.34
CA GLY A 44 -4.67 23.64 -1.80
C GLY A 44 -4.30 22.73 -2.97
N MET A 45 -5.26 21.88 -3.35
CA MET A 45 -5.08 20.86 -4.42
C MET A 45 -4.62 21.45 -5.75
N SER A 46 -5.11 22.62 -6.15
CA SER A 46 -4.71 23.27 -7.41
C SER A 46 -3.23 23.60 -7.44
N ALA A 47 -2.70 24.11 -6.33
CA ALA A 47 -1.28 24.44 -6.19
C ALA A 47 -0.41 23.16 -6.16
N LEU A 48 -0.86 22.12 -5.45
CA LEU A 48 -0.20 20.80 -5.44
C LEU A 48 -0.13 20.21 -6.85
N VAL A 49 -1.24 20.21 -7.61
CA VAL A 49 -1.28 19.72 -8.99
C VAL A 49 -0.32 20.51 -9.88
N THR A 50 -0.27 21.85 -9.73
CA THR A 50 0.64 22.69 -10.51
C THR A 50 2.09 22.37 -10.21
N ALA A 51 2.47 22.21 -8.94
CA ALA A 51 3.83 21.86 -8.53
C ALA A 51 4.23 20.47 -9.02
N ALA A 52 3.36 19.47 -8.86
CA ALA A 52 3.61 18.09 -9.32
C ALA A 52 3.78 18.00 -10.85
N LYS A 53 2.97 18.75 -11.61
CA LYS A 53 3.14 18.83 -13.07
C LYS A 53 4.45 19.51 -13.48
N ALA A 54 4.95 20.47 -12.70
CA ALA A 54 6.24 21.09 -12.95
C ALA A 54 7.41 20.11 -12.69
N GLU A 55 7.28 19.19 -11.73
CA GLU A 55 8.22 18.09 -11.54
C GLU A 55 8.14 17.06 -12.68
N GLY A 56 6.93 16.79 -13.18
CA GLY A 56 6.65 15.98 -14.38
C GLY A 56 6.96 14.49 -14.28
N LYS A 57 7.43 14.02 -13.11
CA LYS A 57 7.85 12.64 -12.85
C LYS A 57 7.40 12.17 -11.49
N LEU A 58 7.28 10.84 -11.36
CA LEU A 58 7.08 10.12 -10.11
C LEU A 58 7.83 8.79 -10.19
N ASN A 59 8.64 8.46 -9.21
CA ASN A 59 9.29 7.17 -9.08
C ASN A 59 8.57 6.33 -8.03
N VAL A 60 7.98 5.22 -8.46
CA VAL A 60 7.40 4.20 -7.59
C VAL A 60 8.24 2.91 -7.67
N ILE A 61 8.12 2.05 -6.69
CA ILE A 61 8.88 0.80 -6.62
C ILE A 61 7.97 -0.31 -6.09
N ALA A 62 8.26 -1.55 -6.48
CA ALA A 62 7.59 -2.77 -6.02
C ALA A 62 6.06 -2.76 -6.20
N LEU A 63 5.56 -2.12 -7.27
CA LEU A 63 4.14 -2.09 -7.62
C LEU A 63 3.87 -3.01 -8.83
N PRO A 64 3.59 -4.32 -8.63
CA PRO A 64 3.24 -5.22 -9.72
C PRO A 64 1.94 -4.75 -10.39
N PRO A 65 1.82 -4.74 -11.71
CA PRO A 65 0.62 -4.25 -12.39
C PRO A 65 -0.68 -4.95 -11.98
N ASP A 66 -0.59 -6.25 -11.68
CA ASP A 66 -1.75 -7.09 -11.30
C ASP A 66 -2.05 -7.05 -9.79
N TRP A 67 -1.19 -6.45 -8.99
CA TRP A 67 -1.39 -6.33 -7.56
C TRP A 67 -2.31 -5.14 -7.28
N CYS A 68 -3.50 -5.42 -6.76
CA CYS A 68 -4.52 -4.40 -6.46
C CYS A 68 -4.77 -3.38 -7.58
N ASN A 69 -4.53 -3.77 -8.85
CA ASN A 69 -4.65 -2.90 -10.02
C ASN A 69 -3.69 -1.69 -10.01
N TYR A 70 -2.46 -1.84 -9.50
CA TYR A 70 -1.48 -0.74 -9.61
C TYR A 70 -1.19 -0.34 -11.05
N GLY A 71 -1.19 -1.27 -12.02
CA GLY A 71 -1.07 -0.94 -13.44
C GLY A 71 -2.16 0.04 -13.92
N PRO A 72 -3.46 -0.27 -13.73
CA PRO A 72 -4.56 0.67 -13.94
C PRO A 72 -4.44 1.98 -13.14
N ALA A 73 -3.98 1.94 -11.89
CA ALA A 73 -3.79 3.15 -11.07
C ALA A 73 -2.72 4.08 -11.66
N ILE A 74 -1.57 3.54 -12.05
CA ILE A 74 -0.49 4.28 -12.71
C ILE A 74 -1.00 4.88 -14.03
N THR A 75 -1.70 4.10 -14.83
CA THR A 75 -2.28 4.56 -16.10
C THR A 75 -3.26 5.71 -15.89
N ALA A 76 -4.17 5.58 -14.93
CA ALA A 76 -5.17 6.60 -14.62
C ALA A 76 -4.54 7.88 -14.05
N PHE A 77 -3.53 7.76 -13.20
CA PHE A 77 -2.77 8.90 -12.66
C PHE A 77 -2.06 9.66 -13.79
N THR A 78 -1.33 8.94 -14.64
CA THR A 78 -0.64 9.54 -15.79
C THR A 78 -1.62 10.21 -16.74
N ALA A 79 -2.73 9.56 -17.08
CA ALA A 79 -3.76 10.14 -17.96
C ALA A 79 -4.39 11.41 -17.37
N LYS A 80 -4.62 11.43 -16.05
CA LYS A 80 -5.26 12.57 -15.37
C LYS A 80 -4.33 13.77 -15.21
N TYR A 81 -3.07 13.54 -14.91
CA TYR A 81 -2.16 14.61 -14.51
C TYR A 81 -1.03 14.89 -15.51
N GLY A 82 -0.78 14.01 -16.46
CA GLY A 82 0.32 14.14 -17.43
C GLY A 82 1.70 13.92 -16.81
N ILE A 83 1.77 13.28 -15.65
CA ILE A 83 3.02 12.97 -14.93
C ILE A 83 3.51 11.58 -15.35
N ASN A 84 4.79 11.49 -15.73
CA ASN A 84 5.39 10.21 -16.10
C ASN A 84 5.75 9.40 -14.85
N VAL A 85 5.19 8.20 -14.70
CA VAL A 85 5.47 7.30 -13.59
C VAL A 85 6.51 6.26 -14.01
N THR A 86 7.63 6.21 -13.30
CA THR A 86 8.62 5.15 -13.42
C THR A 86 8.36 4.12 -12.32
N SER A 87 8.05 2.88 -12.68
CA SER A 87 7.88 1.77 -11.74
C SER A 87 9.12 0.88 -11.80
N ASP A 88 9.92 0.86 -10.73
CA ASP A 88 11.13 0.05 -10.64
C ASP A 88 10.87 -1.22 -9.82
N ASN A 89 11.62 -2.30 -10.12
CA ASN A 89 11.57 -3.58 -9.39
C ASN A 89 10.15 -4.02 -8.97
N PRO A 90 9.22 -4.23 -9.91
CA PRO A 90 7.80 -4.45 -9.57
C PRO A 90 7.54 -5.68 -8.69
N ASN A 91 8.48 -6.62 -8.62
CA ASN A 91 8.39 -7.80 -7.75
C ASN A 91 9.24 -7.69 -6.47
N GLY A 92 9.65 -6.47 -6.12
CA GLY A 92 10.42 -6.20 -4.90
C GLY A 92 9.63 -6.54 -3.64
N SER A 93 10.34 -6.85 -2.56
CA SER A 93 9.74 -6.97 -1.22
C SER A 93 9.69 -5.60 -0.54
N SER A 94 8.82 -5.46 0.47
CA SER A 94 8.74 -4.24 1.28
C SER A 94 10.09 -3.79 1.86
N GLN A 95 10.96 -4.72 2.24
CA GLN A 95 12.29 -4.37 2.71
C GLN A 95 13.16 -3.80 1.59
N GLN A 96 13.08 -4.35 0.38
CA GLN A 96 13.83 -3.84 -0.77
C GLN A 96 13.40 -2.42 -1.19
N GLU A 97 12.15 -2.04 -0.93
CA GLU A 97 11.68 -0.67 -1.15
C GLU A 97 12.39 0.32 -0.24
N VAL A 98 12.50 0.01 1.04
CA VAL A 98 13.23 0.84 2.03
C VAL A 98 14.72 0.82 1.75
N ASP A 99 15.28 -0.33 1.38
CA ASP A 99 16.69 -0.44 1.00
C ASP A 99 16.99 0.47 -0.22
N ALA A 100 16.08 0.55 -1.18
CA ALA A 100 16.21 1.44 -2.33
C ALA A 100 16.18 2.94 -1.93
N ILE A 101 15.31 3.34 -0.97
CA ILE A 101 15.35 4.71 -0.41
C ILE A 101 16.76 5.04 0.10
N ASN A 102 17.35 4.13 0.89
CA ASN A 102 18.65 4.35 1.50
C ASN A 102 19.80 4.31 0.48
N GLN A 103 19.79 3.32 -0.41
CA GLN A 103 20.87 3.12 -1.38
C GLN A 103 20.90 4.19 -2.49
N LEU A 104 19.73 4.73 -2.86
CA LEU A 104 19.60 5.73 -3.91
C LEU A 104 19.42 7.16 -3.35
N ALA A 105 19.61 7.34 -2.04
CA ALA A 105 19.47 8.63 -1.38
C ALA A 105 20.26 9.74 -2.10
N GLY A 106 19.61 10.90 -2.30
CA GLY A 106 20.19 12.05 -3.00
C GLY A 106 20.31 11.92 -4.52
N THR A 107 19.84 10.83 -5.12
CA THR A 107 19.77 10.67 -6.58
C THR A 107 18.36 10.91 -7.11
N SER A 108 18.24 11.27 -8.39
CA SER A 108 16.96 11.40 -9.07
C SER A 108 16.25 10.06 -9.34
N ARG A 109 16.83 8.94 -8.93
CA ARG A 109 16.29 7.58 -9.07
C ARG A 109 15.73 7.03 -7.78
N ALA A 110 15.91 7.72 -6.66
CA ALA A 110 15.33 7.28 -5.39
C ALA A 110 13.80 7.16 -5.53
N PRO A 111 13.16 6.17 -4.87
CA PRO A 111 11.71 6.11 -4.81
C PRO A 111 11.13 7.37 -4.17
N ASP A 112 10.07 7.91 -4.74
CA ASP A 112 9.31 9.03 -4.15
C ASP A 112 8.35 8.52 -3.09
N VAL A 113 7.75 7.36 -3.33
CA VAL A 113 6.78 6.68 -2.48
C VAL A 113 7.06 5.18 -2.43
N VAL A 114 6.60 4.54 -1.37
CA VAL A 114 6.68 3.09 -1.16
C VAL A 114 5.34 2.55 -0.67
N ASP A 115 5.02 1.28 -1.00
CA ASP A 115 3.86 0.53 -0.54
C ASP A 115 4.32 -0.69 0.28
N VAL A 116 4.51 -0.49 1.55
CA VAL A 116 5.18 -1.47 2.42
C VAL A 116 4.23 -2.18 3.38
N GLY A 117 4.54 -3.42 3.66
CA GLY A 117 3.88 -4.15 4.74
C GLY A 117 4.11 -3.47 6.09
N LEU A 118 3.13 -3.58 6.97
CA LEU A 118 3.04 -2.82 8.21
C LEU A 118 4.28 -2.98 9.11
N LYS A 119 4.83 -4.19 9.21
CA LYS A 119 6.09 -4.45 9.96
C LYS A 119 7.24 -3.56 9.45
N VAL A 120 7.37 -3.43 8.13
CA VAL A 120 8.45 -2.63 7.51
C VAL A 120 8.18 -1.14 7.71
N ALA A 121 6.91 -0.69 7.57
CA ALA A 121 6.53 0.69 7.84
C ALA A 121 6.91 1.11 9.27
N LEU A 122 6.57 0.30 10.26
CA LEU A 122 6.85 0.56 11.68
C LEU A 122 8.35 0.64 12.00
N ALA A 123 9.15 -0.23 11.38
CA ALA A 123 10.59 -0.28 11.60
C ALA A 123 11.36 0.88 10.93
N ASN A 124 10.74 1.59 9.98
CA ASN A 124 11.44 2.54 9.09
C ASN A 124 10.84 3.95 9.07
N THR A 125 10.08 4.35 10.08
CA THR A 125 9.42 5.67 10.15
C THR A 125 10.37 6.85 9.97
N SER A 126 11.65 6.70 10.31
CA SER A 126 12.66 7.75 10.23
C SER A 126 13.02 8.19 8.79
N VAL A 127 12.67 7.37 7.78
CA VAL A 127 12.90 7.70 6.36
C VAL A 127 11.66 8.25 5.66
N PHE A 128 10.53 8.38 6.36
CA PHE A 128 9.26 8.84 5.80
C PHE A 128 8.95 10.30 6.14
N ALA A 129 8.27 10.97 5.21
CA ALA A 129 7.75 12.32 5.40
C ALA A 129 6.29 12.28 5.86
N PRO A 130 5.89 13.10 6.85
CA PRO A 130 4.50 13.16 7.28
C PRO A 130 3.63 13.85 6.22
N TYR A 131 2.51 13.20 5.85
CA TYR A 131 1.51 13.79 4.98
C TYR A 131 0.11 13.25 5.32
N LYS A 132 -0.89 14.12 5.34
CA LYS A 132 -2.29 13.76 5.53
C LYS A 132 -3.08 14.12 4.31
N VAL A 133 -3.58 13.12 3.60
CA VAL A 133 -4.43 13.29 2.42
C VAL A 133 -5.74 14.00 2.78
N SER A 134 -6.39 14.59 1.79
CA SER A 134 -7.66 15.33 1.97
C SER A 134 -8.78 14.47 2.58
N THR A 135 -8.71 13.16 2.39
CA THR A 135 -9.66 12.16 2.91
C THR A 135 -9.17 11.45 4.18
N TRP A 136 -8.22 12.03 4.90
CA TRP A 136 -7.59 11.46 6.10
C TRP A 136 -8.60 10.98 7.16
N GLY A 137 -9.71 11.71 7.34
CA GLY A 137 -10.77 11.37 8.29
C GLY A 137 -11.52 10.07 7.96
N ASP A 138 -11.45 9.60 6.72
CA ASP A 138 -12.12 8.38 6.27
C ASP A 138 -11.29 7.10 6.54
N ILE A 139 -10.00 7.26 6.85
CA ILE A 139 -9.08 6.15 7.16
C ILE A 139 -9.24 5.80 8.64
N PRO A 140 -9.52 4.55 9.00
CA PRO A 140 -9.58 4.13 10.40
C PRO A 140 -8.28 4.43 11.17
N ASP A 141 -8.41 4.85 12.43
CA ASP A 141 -7.23 5.21 13.25
C ASP A 141 -6.29 4.01 13.49
N SER A 142 -6.82 2.79 13.49
CA SER A 142 -6.03 1.56 13.58
C SER A 142 -5.21 1.24 12.32
N LEU A 143 -5.40 1.98 11.22
CA LEU A 143 -4.76 1.74 9.93
C LEU A 143 -3.90 2.92 9.48
N LYS A 144 -3.51 3.82 10.40
CA LYS A 144 -2.67 4.97 10.08
C LYS A 144 -1.81 5.40 11.26
N GLU A 145 -0.64 5.95 10.97
CA GLU A 145 0.19 6.62 11.96
C GLU A 145 -0.32 8.06 12.14
N SER A 146 -0.49 8.50 13.38
CA SER A 146 -1.24 9.71 13.74
C SER A 146 -0.69 11.01 13.14
N THR A 147 0.60 11.07 12.83
CA THR A 147 1.25 12.22 12.20
C THR A 147 1.26 12.16 10.67
N GLY A 148 0.95 10.99 10.08
CA GLY A 148 0.89 10.77 8.65
C GLY A 148 2.19 10.26 8.03
N LEU A 149 3.09 9.65 8.82
CA LEU A 149 4.33 9.04 8.30
C LEU A 149 4.04 7.84 7.39
N TRP A 150 2.98 7.10 7.69
CA TRP A 150 2.45 6.02 6.87
C TRP A 150 0.94 5.86 7.14
N PHE A 151 0.22 5.34 6.17
CA PHE A 151 -1.21 5.04 6.29
C PHE A 151 -1.63 3.99 5.28
N SER A 152 -2.47 3.04 5.71
CA SER A 152 -2.93 1.96 4.84
C SER A 152 -3.81 2.49 3.72
N ASP A 153 -3.74 1.87 2.57
CA ASP A 153 -4.47 2.26 1.36
C ASP A 153 -5.52 1.22 0.93
N TYR A 154 -5.21 -0.05 1.08
CA TYR A 154 -6.12 -1.18 0.87
C TYR A 154 -5.78 -2.33 1.82
N GLY A 155 -6.62 -3.35 1.82
CA GLY A 155 -6.37 -4.59 2.52
C GLY A 155 -7.10 -5.78 1.90
N GLY A 156 -6.84 -6.95 2.46
CA GLY A 156 -7.47 -8.21 2.10
C GLY A 156 -7.40 -9.22 3.22
N PHE A 157 -7.94 -10.41 2.95
CA PHE A 157 -7.83 -11.51 3.89
C PHE A 157 -6.78 -12.51 3.43
N MET A 158 -6.03 -13.03 4.38
CA MET A 158 -5.15 -14.16 4.12
C MET A 158 -5.99 -15.37 3.70
N ALA A 159 -5.61 -15.99 2.60
CA ALA A 159 -6.33 -17.10 2.00
C ALA A 159 -5.40 -18.25 1.64
N ILE A 160 -5.97 -19.41 1.43
CA ILE A 160 -5.33 -20.54 0.76
C ILE A 160 -5.94 -20.64 -0.63
N GLY A 161 -5.13 -20.27 -1.64
CA GLY A 161 -5.45 -20.55 -3.03
C GLY A 161 -5.02 -21.95 -3.41
N TYR A 162 -5.82 -22.67 -4.20
CA TYR A 162 -5.45 -24.01 -4.61
C TYR A 162 -6.07 -24.43 -5.93
N ASP A 163 -5.32 -25.20 -6.70
CA ASP A 163 -5.82 -25.92 -7.87
C ASP A 163 -6.63 -27.14 -7.42
N SER A 164 -7.97 -27.07 -7.54
CA SER A 164 -8.86 -28.12 -7.08
C SER A 164 -8.66 -29.45 -7.82
N SER A 165 -8.08 -29.44 -9.02
CA SER A 165 -7.75 -30.67 -9.75
C SER A 165 -6.55 -31.43 -9.18
N LYS A 166 -5.75 -30.79 -8.32
CA LYS A 166 -4.50 -31.32 -7.76
C LYS A 166 -4.56 -31.63 -6.26
N VAL A 167 -5.68 -31.34 -5.61
CA VAL A 167 -5.87 -31.62 -4.19
C VAL A 167 -6.86 -32.74 -3.96
N PRO A 168 -6.73 -33.54 -2.87
CA PRO A 168 -7.64 -34.64 -2.57
C PRO A 168 -9.09 -34.20 -2.50
N GLY A 169 -9.98 -34.90 -3.20
CA GLY A 169 -11.41 -34.56 -3.23
C GLY A 169 -11.77 -33.20 -3.84
N GLY A 170 -10.80 -32.48 -4.40
CA GLY A 170 -11.01 -31.17 -5.03
C GLY A 170 -11.35 -30.04 -4.07
N THR A 171 -11.18 -30.23 -2.75
CA THR A 171 -11.49 -29.24 -1.71
C THR A 171 -10.50 -29.29 -0.56
N ILE A 172 -10.31 -28.11 0.09
CA ILE A 172 -9.61 -27.98 1.36
C ILE A 172 -10.65 -27.43 2.34
N ASN A 173 -10.85 -28.11 3.47
CA ASN A 173 -11.88 -27.77 4.46
C ASN A 173 -11.25 -27.24 5.78
N SER A 174 -9.99 -27.59 6.04
CA SER A 174 -9.23 -27.11 7.18
C SER A 174 -7.75 -26.91 6.81
N VAL A 175 -7.05 -26.08 7.56
CA VAL A 175 -5.60 -25.91 7.39
C VAL A 175 -4.87 -27.22 7.74
N GLN A 176 -5.39 -28.03 8.64
CA GLN A 176 -4.87 -29.32 9.03
C GLN A 176 -4.89 -30.37 7.90
N ASP A 177 -5.83 -30.27 6.95
CA ASP A 177 -5.88 -31.17 5.78
C ASP A 177 -4.53 -31.17 5.04
N LEU A 178 -3.84 -30.03 5.05
CA LEU A 178 -2.57 -29.85 4.35
C LEU A 178 -1.44 -30.75 4.89
N LEU A 179 -1.58 -31.30 6.10
CA LEU A 179 -0.64 -32.27 6.67
C LEU A 179 -0.83 -33.67 6.10
N GLY A 180 -1.93 -33.92 5.42
CA GLY A 180 -2.24 -35.22 4.81
C GLY A 180 -1.29 -35.59 3.68
N SER A 181 -1.09 -36.91 3.45
CA SER A 181 -0.18 -37.44 2.42
C SER A 181 -0.53 -37.04 0.99
N GLY A 182 -1.79 -36.65 0.74
CA GLY A 182 -2.25 -36.16 -0.56
C GLY A 182 -1.71 -34.78 -0.94
N PHE A 183 -1.06 -34.06 -0.02
CA PHE A 183 -0.47 -32.76 -0.23
C PHE A 183 1.06 -32.77 -0.41
N LYS A 184 1.66 -33.95 -0.59
CA LYS A 184 3.11 -34.08 -0.76
C LYS A 184 3.62 -33.16 -1.88
N SER A 185 4.62 -32.33 -1.56
CA SER A 185 5.25 -31.35 -2.44
C SER A 185 4.26 -30.38 -3.11
N LYS A 186 3.25 -29.88 -2.38
CA LYS A 186 2.21 -29.02 -2.95
C LYS A 186 2.02 -27.68 -2.25
N VAL A 187 2.39 -27.54 -0.99
CA VAL A 187 2.07 -26.35 -0.17
C VAL A 187 3.23 -25.36 -0.17
N ALA A 188 2.95 -24.11 -0.53
CA ALA A 188 3.93 -23.04 -0.61
C ALA A 188 3.45 -21.75 0.09
N LEU A 189 4.39 -20.84 0.34
CA LEU A 189 4.15 -19.45 0.70
C LEU A 189 4.42 -18.53 -0.49
N ALA A 190 3.69 -17.43 -0.59
CA ALA A 190 3.93 -16.39 -1.57
C ALA A 190 4.97 -15.36 -1.03
N GLY A 191 6.17 -15.84 -0.73
CA GLY A 191 7.28 -15.03 -0.23
C GLY A 191 8.05 -15.70 0.90
N ASP A 192 9.16 -15.09 1.28
CA ASP A 192 9.91 -15.42 2.51
C ASP A 192 9.25 -14.68 3.69
N PRO A 193 8.76 -15.39 4.73
CA PRO A 193 8.04 -14.74 5.83
C PRO A 193 8.93 -13.86 6.72
N THR A 194 10.25 -13.93 6.57
CA THR A 194 11.18 -13.02 7.27
C THR A 194 11.26 -11.65 6.59
N GLN A 195 10.83 -11.55 5.30
CA GLN A 195 10.94 -10.34 4.48
C GLN A 195 9.63 -9.90 3.83
N SER A 196 8.70 -10.82 3.59
CA SER A 196 7.43 -10.57 2.94
C SER A 196 6.29 -10.48 3.96
N ASN A 197 5.57 -9.34 3.96
CA ASN A 197 4.38 -9.18 4.80
C ASN A 197 3.30 -10.23 4.47
N GLN A 198 3.10 -10.54 3.19
CA GLN A 198 2.15 -11.58 2.77
C GLN A 198 2.48 -12.94 3.36
N ALA A 199 3.74 -13.37 3.27
CA ALA A 199 4.16 -14.66 3.79
C ALA A 199 4.14 -14.70 5.33
N LEU A 200 4.52 -13.61 6.02
CA LEU A 200 4.39 -13.48 7.47
C LEU A 200 2.94 -13.69 7.92
N ASN A 201 2.00 -13.02 7.26
CA ASN A 201 0.58 -13.17 7.58
C ASN A 201 0.06 -14.57 7.24
N GLY A 202 0.64 -15.26 6.24
CA GLY A 202 0.37 -16.69 5.99
C GLY A 202 0.76 -17.59 7.16
N VAL A 203 1.92 -17.32 7.78
CA VAL A 203 2.36 -18.02 8.98
C VAL A 203 1.49 -17.69 10.19
N MET A 204 1.12 -16.42 10.38
CA MET A 204 0.19 -16.00 11.45
C MET A 204 -1.18 -16.66 11.30
N MET A 205 -1.76 -16.65 10.09
CA MET A 205 -3.03 -17.33 9.82
C MET A 205 -2.97 -18.82 10.14
N ALA A 206 -1.90 -19.50 9.71
CA ALA A 206 -1.71 -20.91 10.03
C ALA A 206 -1.62 -21.16 11.55
N GLY A 207 -0.96 -20.27 12.30
CA GLY A 207 -0.89 -20.33 13.76
C GLY A 207 -2.27 -20.23 14.41
N VAL A 208 -3.06 -19.24 14.03
CA VAL A 208 -4.43 -19.07 14.54
C VAL A 208 -5.31 -20.28 14.18
N ALA A 209 -5.25 -20.74 12.92
CA ALA A 209 -6.01 -21.90 12.46
C ALA A 209 -5.68 -23.20 13.20
N ASN A 210 -4.47 -23.28 13.79
CA ASN A 210 -4.01 -24.40 14.60
C ASN A 210 -4.18 -24.17 16.12
N GLY A 211 -5.10 -23.28 16.51
CA GLY A 211 -5.44 -23.02 17.92
C GLY A 211 -4.41 -22.15 18.64
N GLY A 212 -3.61 -21.37 17.90
CA GLY A 212 -2.82 -20.26 18.40
C GLY A 212 -3.63 -18.98 18.50
N SER A 213 -2.94 -17.85 18.63
CA SER A 213 -3.54 -16.52 18.68
C SER A 213 -2.70 -15.52 17.90
N LEU A 214 -3.19 -14.27 17.79
CA LEU A 214 -2.39 -13.19 17.19
C LEU A 214 -1.18 -12.80 18.05
N ASP A 215 -1.19 -13.13 19.34
CA ASP A 215 -0.08 -12.86 20.29
C ASP A 215 0.98 -13.95 20.29
N ASP A 216 0.70 -15.11 19.66
CA ASP A 216 1.62 -16.24 19.59
C ASP A 216 1.64 -16.85 18.20
N VAL A 217 2.64 -16.47 17.41
CA VAL A 217 2.88 -17.00 16.06
C VAL A 217 3.63 -18.35 16.06
N SER A 218 4.11 -18.84 17.21
CA SER A 218 4.92 -20.06 17.29
C SER A 218 4.22 -21.26 16.67
N LYS A 219 2.91 -21.43 16.91
CA LYS A 219 2.10 -22.50 16.29
C LYS A 219 2.03 -22.43 14.77
N GLY A 220 2.21 -21.24 14.20
CA GLY A 220 2.31 -21.08 12.74
C GLY A 220 3.66 -21.62 12.23
N VAL A 221 4.75 -21.30 12.90
CA VAL A 221 6.07 -21.83 12.58
C VAL A 221 6.10 -23.35 12.76
N ASP A 222 5.52 -23.88 13.85
CA ASP A 222 5.40 -25.32 14.12
C ASP A 222 4.57 -26.04 13.04
N PHE A 223 3.51 -25.38 12.55
CA PHE A 223 2.70 -25.93 11.46
C PHE A 223 3.53 -26.08 10.17
N PHE A 224 4.30 -25.07 9.78
CA PHE A 224 5.16 -25.15 8.60
C PHE A 224 6.31 -26.12 8.79
N HIS A 225 6.85 -26.25 10.01
CA HIS A 225 7.77 -27.34 10.36
C HIS A 225 7.13 -28.72 10.12
N SER A 226 5.90 -28.93 10.59
CA SER A 226 5.16 -30.17 10.39
C SER A 226 4.90 -30.45 8.90
N LEU A 227 4.56 -29.43 8.11
CA LEU A 227 4.43 -29.55 6.64
C LEU A 227 5.76 -29.98 5.98
N LYS A 228 6.87 -29.42 6.46
CA LYS A 228 8.22 -29.79 5.98
C LYS A 228 8.55 -31.25 6.32
N GLN A 229 8.30 -31.68 7.55
CA GLN A 229 8.52 -33.06 8.00
C GLN A 229 7.65 -34.07 7.22
N ALA A 230 6.40 -33.71 6.90
CA ALA A 230 5.51 -34.52 6.04
C ALA A 230 5.94 -34.53 4.57
N GLY A 231 6.89 -33.68 4.17
CA GLY A 231 7.30 -33.50 2.77
C GLY A 231 6.26 -32.77 1.92
N ASN A 232 5.33 -32.02 2.55
CA ASN A 232 4.25 -31.30 1.89
C ASN A 232 4.64 -29.87 1.56
N PHE A 233 5.54 -29.26 2.33
CA PHE A 233 6.03 -27.90 2.10
C PHE A 233 6.99 -27.84 0.91
N VAL A 234 6.78 -26.87 0.04
CA VAL A 234 7.64 -26.56 -1.11
C VAL A 234 8.38 -25.25 -0.80
N PRO A 235 9.72 -25.24 -0.75
CA PRO A 235 10.49 -24.04 -0.45
C PRO A 235 10.46 -23.00 -1.60
N THR A 236 9.92 -23.37 -2.77
CA THR A 236 9.75 -22.46 -3.90
C THR A 236 8.74 -21.37 -3.55
N ILE A 237 9.13 -20.11 -3.70
CA ILE A 237 8.22 -18.97 -3.54
C ILE A 237 7.11 -19.05 -4.58
N GLY A 238 5.86 -19.02 -4.10
CA GLY A 238 4.68 -19.03 -4.96
C GLY A 238 4.53 -17.71 -5.72
N THR A 239 4.41 -17.81 -7.02
CA THR A 239 4.18 -16.70 -7.97
C THR A 239 3.13 -17.10 -8.99
N ALA A 240 2.62 -16.17 -9.79
CA ALA A 240 1.71 -16.49 -10.90
C ALA A 240 2.31 -17.54 -11.85
N ALA A 241 3.61 -17.48 -12.12
CA ALA A 241 4.31 -18.44 -12.98
C ALA A 241 4.34 -19.85 -12.37
N THR A 242 4.66 -19.97 -11.07
CA THR A 242 4.75 -21.27 -10.39
C THR A 242 3.37 -21.90 -10.14
N VAL A 243 2.34 -21.08 -9.99
CA VAL A 243 0.93 -21.55 -9.97
C VAL A 243 0.53 -22.07 -11.36
N LYS A 244 0.75 -21.28 -12.41
CA LYS A 244 0.40 -21.63 -13.79
C LYS A 244 1.08 -22.92 -14.27
N ASN A 245 2.36 -23.11 -13.94
CA ASN A 245 3.09 -24.34 -14.31
C ASN A 245 2.87 -25.51 -13.33
N GLY A 246 2.13 -25.30 -12.25
CA GLY A 246 1.73 -26.31 -11.28
C GLY A 246 2.80 -26.71 -10.26
N GLN A 247 3.86 -25.90 -10.08
CA GLN A 247 4.87 -26.11 -9.05
C GLN A 247 4.35 -25.79 -7.63
N THR A 248 3.43 -24.81 -7.52
CA THR A 248 2.85 -24.40 -6.24
C THR A 248 1.32 -24.46 -6.31
N PRO A 249 0.74 -25.68 -6.36
CA PRO A 249 -0.70 -25.86 -6.56
C PRO A 249 -1.55 -25.53 -5.31
N VAL A 250 -0.92 -25.28 -4.16
CA VAL A 250 -1.56 -24.80 -2.93
C VAL A 250 -0.68 -23.67 -2.38
N LEU A 251 -1.26 -22.49 -2.23
CA LEU A 251 -0.50 -21.27 -1.93
C LEU A 251 -1.19 -20.43 -0.87
N PHE A 252 -0.44 -20.11 0.21
CA PHE A 252 -0.83 -19.10 1.19
C PHE A 252 -0.51 -17.72 0.64
N GLN A 253 -1.53 -16.91 0.41
CA GLN A 253 -1.41 -15.54 -0.11
C GLN A 253 -2.68 -14.72 0.16
N TRP A 254 -2.63 -13.41 -0.10
CA TRP A 254 -3.82 -12.57 -0.03
C TRP A 254 -4.92 -13.05 -0.99
N ASP A 255 -6.17 -12.95 -0.58
CA ASP A 255 -7.34 -13.37 -1.36
C ASP A 255 -7.41 -12.67 -2.73
N TYR A 256 -7.10 -11.37 -2.79
CA TYR A 256 -7.10 -10.62 -4.03
C TYR A 256 -6.01 -11.09 -5.01
N ASN A 257 -4.80 -11.42 -4.52
CA ASN A 257 -3.77 -12.01 -5.38
C ASN A 257 -4.15 -13.40 -5.84
N SER A 258 -4.76 -14.18 -4.95
CA SER A 258 -5.19 -15.54 -5.26
C SER A 258 -6.23 -15.57 -6.39
N LEU A 259 -7.13 -14.59 -6.43
CA LEU A 259 -8.14 -14.47 -7.48
C LEU A 259 -7.53 -14.26 -8.88
N THR A 260 -6.36 -13.62 -8.97
CA THR A 260 -5.73 -13.37 -10.28
C THR A 260 -5.32 -14.65 -10.99
N HIS A 261 -5.11 -15.75 -10.26
CA HIS A 261 -4.71 -17.04 -10.84
C HIS A 261 -5.82 -17.76 -11.59
N ILE A 262 -7.10 -17.43 -11.33
CA ILE A 262 -8.25 -18.08 -11.97
C ILE A 262 -8.20 -17.92 -13.50
N LYS A 263 -7.66 -16.80 -14.00
CA LYS A 263 -7.50 -16.56 -15.45
C LYS A 263 -6.57 -17.58 -16.14
N ASP A 264 -5.54 -18.05 -15.42
CA ASP A 264 -4.54 -18.98 -15.96
C ASP A 264 -4.80 -20.43 -15.56
N VAL A 265 -5.47 -20.65 -14.40
CA VAL A 265 -5.82 -21.95 -13.85
C VAL A 265 -7.32 -21.95 -13.50
N PRO A 266 -8.22 -22.29 -14.44
CA PRO A 266 -9.67 -22.22 -14.22
C PRO A 266 -10.20 -23.09 -13.06
N THR A 267 -9.43 -24.10 -12.64
CA THR A 267 -9.70 -24.95 -11.47
C THR A 267 -9.24 -24.36 -10.15
N TRP A 268 -8.63 -23.16 -10.19
CA TRP A 268 -8.16 -22.47 -9.00
C TRP A 268 -9.32 -22.00 -8.12
N LYS A 269 -9.23 -22.28 -6.83
CA LYS A 269 -10.18 -21.83 -5.81
C LYS A 269 -9.48 -20.98 -4.77
N VAL A 270 -10.22 -20.07 -4.17
CA VAL A 270 -9.75 -19.20 -3.10
C VAL A 270 -10.61 -19.46 -1.86
N TRP A 271 -9.96 -19.80 -0.76
CA TRP A 271 -10.62 -20.11 0.50
C TRP A 271 -9.99 -19.31 1.66
N VAL A 272 -10.84 -18.54 2.35
CA VAL A 272 -10.49 -17.85 3.60
C VAL A 272 -10.95 -18.73 4.76
N PRO A 273 -10.05 -19.26 5.62
CA PRO A 273 -10.43 -20.09 6.75
C PRO A 273 -11.31 -19.32 7.74
N ALA A 274 -12.52 -19.83 8.04
CA ALA A 274 -13.46 -19.14 8.93
C ALA A 274 -12.93 -18.99 10.37
N ASN A 275 -12.12 -19.96 10.83
CA ASN A 275 -11.50 -19.91 12.17
C ASN A 275 -10.19 -19.10 12.21
N ALA A 276 -9.76 -18.53 11.09
CA ALA A 276 -8.55 -17.71 10.98
C ALA A 276 -8.68 -16.66 9.86
N SER A 277 -9.81 -15.95 9.83
CA SER A 277 -10.07 -14.88 8.86
C SER A 277 -9.19 -13.67 9.16
N LEU A 278 -7.90 -13.77 8.87
CA LEU A 278 -6.88 -12.78 9.19
C LEU A 278 -6.84 -11.69 8.12
N PHE A 279 -7.12 -10.45 8.53
CA PHE A 279 -7.01 -9.27 7.68
C PHE A 279 -5.59 -8.69 7.73
N GLY A 280 -5.13 -8.21 6.61
CA GLY A 280 -3.91 -7.45 6.52
C GLY A 280 -3.99 -6.33 5.50
N SER A 281 -3.15 -5.32 5.68
CA SER A 281 -3.06 -4.16 4.81
C SER A 281 -1.61 -3.84 4.48
N TYR A 282 -1.44 -3.07 3.43
CA TYR A 282 -0.20 -2.39 3.10
C TYR A 282 -0.33 -0.92 3.45
N ALA A 283 0.79 -0.23 3.54
CA ALA A 283 0.85 1.16 3.93
C ALA A 283 1.66 1.96 2.92
N GLN A 284 1.07 3.01 2.42
CA GLN A 284 1.76 4.04 1.65
C GLN A 284 2.61 4.90 2.58
N ALA A 285 3.79 5.27 2.11
CA ALA A 285 4.66 6.22 2.78
C ALA A 285 5.45 7.04 1.75
N ILE A 286 5.60 8.32 2.01
CA ILE A 286 6.40 9.23 1.18
C ILE A 286 7.85 9.21 1.68
N ASN A 287 8.81 8.99 0.81
CA ASN A 287 10.21 9.18 1.13
C ASN A 287 10.45 10.64 1.53
N LYS A 288 11.05 10.88 2.72
CA LYS A 288 11.31 12.25 3.22
C LYS A 288 12.22 13.06 2.30
N ASP A 289 13.10 12.37 1.56
CA ASP A 289 14.04 12.94 0.61
C ASP A 289 13.63 12.64 -0.85
N ALA A 290 12.31 12.54 -1.09
CA ALA A 290 11.73 12.26 -2.40
C ALA A 290 12.25 13.22 -3.46
N PRO A 291 12.76 12.73 -4.60
CA PRO A 291 13.19 13.59 -5.72
C PRO A 291 12.06 14.44 -6.31
N HIS A 292 10.81 13.96 -6.23
CA HIS A 292 9.63 14.62 -6.77
C HIS A 292 8.56 14.76 -5.67
N PRO A 293 8.78 15.64 -4.66
CA PRO A 293 7.97 15.68 -3.45
C PRO A 293 6.51 16.14 -3.67
N ALA A 294 6.24 16.95 -4.69
CA ALA A 294 4.87 17.32 -5.03
C ALA A 294 4.14 16.19 -5.76
N ALA A 295 4.82 15.49 -6.67
CA ALA A 295 4.24 14.33 -7.36
C ALA A 295 3.97 13.18 -6.39
N ALA A 296 4.84 12.94 -5.40
CA ALA A 296 4.62 11.99 -4.33
C ALA A 296 3.31 12.27 -3.57
N ARG A 297 3.11 13.51 -3.12
CA ARG A 297 1.90 13.93 -2.39
C ARG A 297 0.65 13.85 -3.26
N LEU A 298 0.76 14.21 -4.53
CA LEU A 298 -0.35 14.13 -5.47
C LEU A 298 -0.73 12.66 -5.77
N TRP A 299 0.25 11.75 -5.77
CA TRP A 299 0.01 10.32 -5.87
C TRP A 299 -0.82 9.81 -4.70
N GLU A 300 -0.45 10.19 -3.47
CA GLU A 300 -1.24 9.84 -2.28
C GLU A 300 -2.67 10.41 -2.38
N GLU A 301 -2.85 11.68 -2.72
CA GLU A 301 -4.19 12.25 -2.91
C GLU A 301 -5.01 11.51 -3.97
N PHE A 302 -4.35 11.02 -5.01
CA PHE A 302 -5.01 10.23 -6.07
C PHE A 302 -5.42 8.84 -5.58
N LEU A 303 -4.51 8.10 -4.93
CA LEU A 303 -4.81 6.75 -4.43
C LEU A 303 -5.96 6.76 -3.41
N TYR A 304 -6.00 7.78 -2.54
CA TYR A 304 -7.05 7.91 -1.53
C TYR A 304 -8.28 8.68 -2.01
N SER A 305 -8.36 9.09 -3.28
CA SER A 305 -9.60 9.59 -3.87
C SER A 305 -10.62 8.47 -4.07
N ASP A 306 -11.91 8.84 -4.28
CA ASP A 306 -12.96 7.85 -4.59
C ASP A 306 -12.61 7.02 -5.84
N ALA A 307 -11.97 7.65 -6.84
CA ALA A 307 -11.53 6.96 -8.06
C ALA A 307 -10.39 5.96 -7.77
N GLY A 308 -9.35 6.38 -7.04
CA GLY A 308 -8.22 5.51 -6.68
C GLY A 308 -8.67 4.30 -5.85
N GLN A 309 -9.51 4.53 -4.85
CA GLN A 309 -10.04 3.48 -3.99
C GLN A 309 -10.94 2.48 -4.76
N ASN A 310 -11.72 2.93 -5.74
CA ASN A 310 -12.48 2.03 -6.61
C ASN A 310 -11.60 1.29 -7.62
N ILE A 311 -10.43 1.81 -8.00
CA ILE A 311 -9.44 1.06 -8.79
C ILE A 311 -8.93 -0.15 -7.96
N TYR A 312 -8.59 0.05 -6.69
CA TYR A 312 -8.23 -1.06 -5.81
C TYR A 312 -9.36 -2.09 -5.69
N LEU A 313 -10.60 -1.62 -5.49
CA LEU A 313 -11.76 -2.50 -5.36
C LEU A 313 -11.98 -3.35 -6.63
N SER A 314 -11.78 -2.78 -7.82
CA SER A 314 -11.88 -3.54 -9.07
C SER A 314 -10.76 -4.58 -9.25
N GLY A 315 -9.68 -4.44 -8.48
CA GLY A 315 -8.62 -5.44 -8.29
C GLY A 315 -8.87 -6.41 -7.14
N ALA A 316 -10.11 -6.48 -6.65
CA ALA A 316 -10.55 -7.29 -5.51
C ALA A 316 -9.88 -6.92 -4.17
N CYS A 317 -9.20 -5.77 -4.09
CA CYS A 317 -8.60 -5.26 -2.86
C CYS A 317 -9.60 -4.36 -2.14
N ARG A 318 -9.75 -4.57 -0.84
CA ARG A 318 -10.70 -3.80 -0.02
C ARG A 318 -10.17 -2.41 0.25
N PRO A 319 -10.84 -1.35 -0.23
CA PRO A 319 -10.43 0.02 0.01
C PRO A 319 -10.38 0.34 1.50
N VAL A 320 -9.35 1.05 1.96
CA VAL A 320 -9.29 1.49 3.36
C VAL A 320 -10.43 2.44 3.71
N ARG A 321 -10.94 3.20 2.74
CA ARG A 321 -12.08 4.12 2.87
C ARG A 321 -13.44 3.45 2.63
N GLN A 322 -13.50 2.11 2.57
CA GLN A 322 -14.71 1.37 2.20
C GLN A 322 -15.97 1.82 2.98
N THR A 323 -15.85 2.00 4.29
CA THR A 323 -16.98 2.40 5.15
C THR A 323 -17.50 3.79 4.79
N ALA A 324 -16.63 4.78 4.69
CA ALA A 324 -16.99 6.15 4.33
C ALA A 324 -17.57 6.23 2.91
N MET A 325 -16.99 5.51 1.96
CA MET A 325 -17.45 5.44 0.58
C MET A 325 -18.80 4.72 0.44
N LYS A 326 -19.08 3.69 1.25
CA LYS A 326 -20.42 3.07 1.33
C LYS A 326 -21.45 4.07 1.84
N THR A 327 -21.14 4.77 2.91
CA THR A 327 -22.04 5.77 3.52
C THR A 327 -22.36 6.92 2.57
N SER A 328 -21.36 7.37 1.81
CA SER A 328 -21.53 8.46 0.82
C SER A 328 -22.03 8.00 -0.55
N GLY A 329 -22.24 6.71 -0.77
CA GLY A 329 -22.66 6.15 -2.07
C GLY A 329 -21.61 6.28 -3.18
N LYS A 330 -20.33 6.39 -2.81
CA LYS A 330 -19.21 6.56 -3.77
C LYS A 330 -18.47 5.26 -4.10
N ILE A 331 -18.78 4.17 -3.38
CA ILE A 331 -18.17 2.87 -3.65
C ILE A 331 -18.81 2.19 -4.87
N ASP A 332 -18.02 1.51 -5.65
CA ASP A 332 -18.53 0.60 -6.68
C ASP A 332 -19.23 -0.60 -6.01
N ALA A 333 -20.56 -0.61 -6.07
CA ALA A 333 -21.38 -1.65 -5.44
C ALA A 333 -21.17 -3.02 -6.10
N ALA A 334 -20.92 -3.08 -7.41
CA ALA A 334 -20.68 -4.33 -8.13
C ALA A 334 -19.31 -4.91 -7.76
N GLY A 335 -18.27 -4.08 -7.72
CA GLY A 335 -16.93 -4.48 -7.25
C GLY A 335 -16.97 -4.98 -5.81
N LEU A 336 -17.72 -4.30 -4.93
CA LEU A 336 -17.87 -4.74 -3.54
C LEU A 336 -18.56 -6.10 -3.41
N ALA A 337 -19.59 -6.36 -4.20
CA ALA A 337 -20.32 -7.64 -4.21
C ALA A 337 -19.49 -8.80 -4.80
N ALA A 338 -18.48 -8.50 -5.60
CA ALA A 338 -17.60 -9.49 -6.19
C ALA A 338 -16.44 -9.94 -5.26
N LEU A 339 -16.27 -9.30 -4.10
CA LEU A 339 -15.22 -9.69 -3.16
C LEU A 339 -15.45 -11.11 -2.61
N PRO A 340 -14.38 -11.89 -2.35
CA PRO A 340 -14.48 -13.20 -1.72
C PRO A 340 -15.25 -13.14 -0.41
N ALA A 341 -16.11 -14.13 -0.18
CA ALA A 341 -16.87 -14.25 1.06
C ALA A 341 -15.94 -14.52 2.24
N VAL A 342 -16.13 -13.78 3.31
CA VAL A 342 -15.48 -13.99 4.61
C VAL A 342 -16.58 -14.42 5.58
N THR A 343 -16.57 -15.71 5.96
CA THR A 343 -17.62 -16.31 6.78
C THR A 343 -17.28 -16.39 8.27
N GLY A 344 -16.00 -16.22 8.63
CA GLY A 344 -15.52 -16.16 10.00
C GLY A 344 -15.53 -14.75 10.57
N THR A 345 -15.23 -14.65 11.88
CA THR A 345 -14.98 -13.35 12.52
C THR A 345 -13.64 -12.80 12.02
N PRO A 346 -13.61 -11.61 11.41
CA PRO A 346 -12.37 -10.99 10.98
C PRO A 346 -11.42 -10.72 12.15
N LEU A 347 -10.15 -11.06 11.97
CA LEU A 347 -9.07 -10.82 12.92
C LEU A 347 -8.18 -9.71 12.34
N TYR A 348 -7.98 -8.66 13.11
CA TYR A 348 -7.16 -7.51 12.75
C TYR A 348 -5.93 -7.46 13.65
N PRO A 349 -4.76 -7.99 13.20
CA PRO A 349 -3.54 -7.93 14.00
C PRO A 349 -3.17 -6.49 14.34
N SER A 350 -2.89 -6.23 15.62
CA SER A 350 -2.35 -4.94 16.05
C SER A 350 -0.91 -4.75 15.56
N PHE A 351 -0.42 -3.52 15.67
CA PHE A 351 0.97 -3.20 15.31
C PHE A 351 1.98 -3.98 16.16
N ASP A 352 1.71 -4.11 17.46
CA ASP A 352 2.57 -4.88 18.37
C ASP A 352 2.58 -6.36 18.02
N GLN A 353 1.43 -6.93 17.68
CA GLN A 353 1.30 -8.31 17.23
C GLN A 353 2.07 -8.57 15.93
N GLN A 354 1.97 -7.68 14.93
CA GLN A 354 2.73 -7.77 13.67
C GLN A 354 4.25 -7.72 13.94
N THR A 355 4.67 -6.82 14.80
CA THR A 355 6.09 -6.65 15.17
C THR A 355 6.62 -7.86 15.90
N ALA A 356 5.89 -8.36 16.92
CA ALA A 356 6.26 -9.53 17.69
C ALA A 356 6.34 -10.79 16.80
N ALA A 357 5.32 -11.01 15.95
CA ALA A 357 5.29 -12.11 14.99
C ALA A 357 6.49 -12.06 14.03
N GLY A 358 6.78 -10.90 13.47
CA GLY A 358 7.91 -10.73 12.57
C GLY A 358 9.26 -10.99 13.23
N THR A 359 9.43 -10.57 14.48
CA THR A 359 10.64 -10.83 15.27
C THR A 359 10.81 -12.33 15.54
N TYR A 360 9.73 -12.99 15.99
CA TYR A 360 9.75 -14.43 16.26
C TYR A 360 10.05 -15.25 14.99
N VAL A 361 9.35 -14.97 13.88
CA VAL A 361 9.56 -15.65 12.60
C VAL A 361 10.98 -15.45 12.09
N SER A 362 11.52 -14.23 12.17
CA SER A 362 12.91 -13.97 11.76
C SER A 362 13.95 -14.81 12.53
N ALA A 363 13.68 -15.10 13.81
CA ALA A 363 14.58 -15.90 14.65
C ALA A 363 14.44 -17.40 14.43
N HIS A 364 13.26 -17.92 14.06
CA HIS A 364 12.97 -19.37 14.12
C HIS A 364 12.69 -20.02 12.76
N TRP A 365 12.35 -19.23 11.73
CA TRP A 365 11.90 -19.76 10.44
C TRP A 365 12.91 -20.67 9.76
N SER A 366 14.16 -20.21 9.67
CA SER A 366 15.22 -20.98 8.98
C SER A 366 15.40 -22.39 9.58
N ALA A 367 15.37 -22.48 10.92
CA ALA A 367 15.49 -23.77 11.61
C ALA A 367 14.25 -24.67 11.41
N ALA A 368 13.06 -24.07 11.31
CA ALA A 368 11.82 -24.82 11.15
C ALA A 368 11.70 -25.49 9.78
N ILE A 369 12.26 -24.89 8.73
CA ILE A 369 12.16 -25.40 7.35
C ILE A 369 13.46 -26.01 6.80
N ALA A 370 14.50 -26.15 7.65
CA ALA A 370 15.79 -26.74 7.28
C ALA A 370 15.71 -28.22 6.82
#